data_3f68b3970b779c4ae3ed44643d88a572
#
_entry.id   3f68b3970b779c4ae3ed44643d88a572
#
_cell.length_a   1.000
_cell.length_b   1.000
_cell.length_c   1.000
_cell.angle_alpha   90.00
_cell.angle_beta   90.00
_cell.angle_gamma   90.00
#
_symmetry.space_group_name_H-M   'P 1'
#
loop_
_entity.id
_entity.type
_entity.pdbx_description
1 polymer ?
#
loop_
_entity_poly.entity_id
_entity_poly.type
_entity_poly.pdbx_seq_one_letter_code
_entity_poly.pdbx_strand_id
1 'polypeptide(L)'
;DLEQVVARTVRALAQLTGQLAVVEYPSLRYAALQHLELVALGPERILLVIITDTGRVDQRTVTLRTRAGSGGRHEPGFDISDVVDPLVLERLRTRLNGALVGRRAADVGPVLAALAEQASADERHLLDAVTDELIAALRPDAEERLVVAGTANLARSTPDFSSLGPLLDAIEEQVVLLRLFTDDAPAGENRMRVSIGSENNDDALAEASVVTTTY
;
A
#
# COMPACT_ATOMS: atom_id res chain seq x y z
N ASP A 1 7.70 -11.83 -13.50
CA ASP A 1 6.64 -11.09 -12.81
C ASP A 1 6.53 -11.62 -11.39
N LEU A 2 6.63 -10.73 -10.39
CA LEU A 2 6.64 -11.09 -8.97
C LEU A 2 5.39 -11.90 -8.59
N GLU A 3 4.23 -11.51 -9.10
CA GLU A 3 2.96 -12.20 -8.82
C GLU A 3 3.00 -13.68 -9.22
N GLN A 4 3.60 -13.98 -10.37
CA GLN A 4 3.73 -15.37 -10.83
C GLN A 4 4.69 -16.19 -9.96
N VAL A 5 5.76 -15.55 -9.49
CA VAL A 5 6.73 -16.20 -8.60
C VAL A 5 6.06 -16.52 -7.27
N VAL A 6 5.39 -15.55 -6.64
CA VAL A 6 4.66 -15.75 -5.38
C VAL A 6 3.59 -16.82 -5.54
N ALA A 7 2.76 -16.75 -6.58
CA ALA A 7 1.71 -17.75 -6.81
C ALA A 7 2.25 -19.19 -7.03
N ARG A 8 3.42 -19.33 -7.64
CA ARG A 8 4.10 -20.64 -7.76
C ARG A 8 4.65 -21.11 -6.42
N THR A 9 5.26 -20.23 -5.66
CA THR A 9 5.82 -20.53 -4.35
C THR A 9 4.75 -20.99 -3.38
N VAL A 10 3.62 -20.29 -3.31
CA VAL A 10 2.49 -20.63 -2.43
C VAL A 10 1.92 -22.01 -2.80
N ARG A 11 1.76 -22.28 -4.11
CA ARG A 11 1.32 -23.62 -4.57
C ARG A 11 2.32 -24.72 -4.21
N ALA A 12 3.61 -24.48 -4.40
CA ALA A 12 4.65 -25.45 -4.03
C ALA A 12 4.64 -25.70 -2.52
N LEU A 13 4.51 -24.64 -1.70
CA LEU A 13 4.41 -24.74 -0.25
C LEU A 13 3.21 -25.60 0.16
N ALA A 14 2.02 -25.31 -0.39
CA ALA A 14 0.82 -26.09 -0.11
C ALA A 14 0.95 -27.56 -0.52
N GLN A 15 1.61 -27.84 -1.65
CA GLN A 15 1.84 -29.21 -2.12
C GLN A 15 2.84 -29.97 -1.23
N LEU A 16 3.93 -29.33 -0.83
CA LEU A 16 4.97 -29.95 -0.01
C LEU A 16 4.50 -30.22 1.42
N THR A 17 3.74 -29.30 1.98
CA THR A 17 3.25 -29.40 3.37
C THR A 17 1.96 -30.21 3.48
N GLY A 18 1.19 -30.35 2.39
CA GLY A 18 -0.16 -30.92 2.43
C GLY A 18 -1.15 -30.02 3.19
N GLN A 19 -0.83 -28.75 3.43
CA GLN A 19 -1.62 -27.80 4.18
C GLN A 19 -2.18 -26.68 3.28
N LEU A 20 -3.03 -25.82 3.84
CA LEU A 20 -3.35 -24.54 3.26
C LEU A 20 -2.13 -23.63 3.39
N ALA A 21 -1.75 -22.97 2.33
CA ALA A 21 -0.72 -21.95 2.34
C ALA A 21 -1.31 -20.59 1.96
N VAL A 22 -0.98 -19.59 2.76
CA VAL A 22 -1.39 -18.21 2.56
C VAL A 22 -0.14 -17.33 2.58
N VAL A 23 -0.01 -16.45 1.61
CA VAL A 23 1.05 -15.44 1.59
C VAL A 23 0.41 -14.08 1.39
N GLU A 24 0.74 -13.16 2.28
CA GLU A 24 0.42 -11.75 2.14
C GLU A 24 1.53 -11.08 1.33
N TYR A 25 1.14 -10.29 0.32
CA TYR A 25 2.11 -9.42 -0.35
C TYR A 25 2.60 -8.35 0.63
N PRO A 26 3.84 -7.86 0.47
CA PRO A 26 4.35 -6.77 1.30
C PRO A 26 3.37 -5.62 1.33
N SER A 27 2.76 -5.37 2.48
CA SER A 27 1.82 -4.28 2.69
C SER A 27 2.56 -2.95 2.63
N LEU A 28 1.98 -1.96 1.94
CA LEU A 28 2.47 -0.58 1.96
C LEU A 28 2.49 0.05 3.35
N ARG A 29 1.80 -0.55 4.33
CA ARG A 29 1.82 -0.07 5.73
C ARG A 29 3.22 0.04 6.32
N TYR A 30 4.10 -0.88 5.95
CA TYR A 30 5.46 -0.96 6.48
C TYR A 30 6.49 -0.40 5.50
N ALA A 31 6.11 -0.20 4.25
CA ALA A 31 6.98 0.36 3.24
C ALA A 31 7.37 1.79 3.60
N ALA A 32 8.67 2.06 3.52
CA ALA A 32 9.20 3.41 3.62
C ALA A 32 9.41 3.99 2.22
N LEU A 33 9.16 5.28 2.09
CA LEU A 33 9.47 5.98 0.85
C LEU A 33 10.98 5.97 0.63
N GLN A 34 11.43 5.45 -0.49
CA GLN A 34 12.84 5.44 -0.88
C GLN A 34 13.17 6.61 -1.81
N HIS A 35 12.29 6.92 -2.73
CA HIS A 35 12.49 8.02 -3.67
C HIS A 35 11.15 8.50 -4.24
N LEU A 36 11.08 9.80 -4.52
CA LEU A 36 9.96 10.44 -5.19
C LEU A 36 10.48 11.25 -6.37
N GLU A 37 9.86 11.10 -7.54
CA GLU A 37 10.17 11.88 -8.72
C GLU A 37 8.95 12.63 -9.22
N LEU A 38 9.15 13.88 -9.65
CA LEU A 38 8.14 14.74 -10.26
C LEU A 38 8.60 15.13 -11.65
N VAL A 39 7.84 14.74 -12.67
CA VAL A 39 8.16 15.02 -14.07
C VAL A 39 7.02 15.79 -14.71
N ALA A 40 7.29 16.98 -15.25
CA ALA A 40 6.29 17.72 -16.01
C ALA A 40 5.96 16.97 -17.32
N LEU A 41 4.69 16.62 -17.52
CA LEU A 41 4.18 16.03 -18.76
C LEU A 41 3.57 17.10 -19.69
N GLY A 42 3.39 18.31 -19.19
CA GLY A 42 2.78 19.44 -19.89
C GLY A 42 2.48 20.56 -18.93
N PRO A 43 1.80 21.63 -19.38
CA PRO A 43 1.55 22.81 -18.56
C PRO A 43 0.72 22.49 -17.29
N GLU A 44 -0.19 21.55 -17.35
CA GLU A 44 -1.13 21.24 -16.26
C GLU A 44 -1.01 19.82 -15.71
N ARG A 45 -0.01 19.05 -16.15
CA ARG A 45 0.14 17.65 -15.76
C ARG A 45 1.53 17.31 -15.30
N ILE A 46 1.60 16.63 -14.17
CA ILE A 46 2.83 16.13 -13.57
C ILE A 46 2.72 14.61 -13.43
N LEU A 47 3.75 13.89 -13.79
CA LEU A 47 3.92 12.50 -13.41
C LEU A 47 4.58 12.46 -12.03
N LEU A 48 3.90 11.87 -11.08
CA LEU A 48 4.42 11.52 -9.76
C LEU A 48 4.86 10.05 -9.82
N VAL A 49 6.12 9.79 -9.54
CA VAL A 49 6.68 8.43 -9.39
C VAL A 49 7.11 8.23 -7.96
N ILE A 50 6.64 7.16 -7.34
CA ILE A 50 6.91 6.82 -5.95
C ILE A 50 7.65 5.48 -5.94
N ILE A 51 8.80 5.44 -5.29
CA ILE A 51 9.59 4.23 -5.11
C ILE A 51 9.69 3.95 -3.62
N THR A 52 9.36 2.74 -3.21
CA THR A 52 9.46 2.29 -1.82
C THR A 52 10.67 1.39 -1.61
N ASP A 53 11.09 1.22 -0.37
CA ASP A 53 12.18 0.33 0.05
C ASP A 53 11.92 -1.15 -0.28
N THR A 54 10.64 -1.53 -0.45
CA THR A 54 10.24 -2.86 -0.93
C THR A 54 10.44 -3.04 -2.44
N GLY A 55 10.91 -2.00 -3.15
CA GLY A 55 11.09 -2.01 -4.61
C GLY A 55 9.82 -1.80 -5.42
N ARG A 56 8.68 -1.51 -4.77
CA ARG A 56 7.45 -1.13 -5.48
C ARG A 56 7.62 0.25 -6.11
N VAL A 57 7.20 0.36 -7.37
CA VAL A 57 7.12 1.61 -8.11
C VAL A 57 5.67 1.90 -8.44
N ASP A 58 5.14 3.00 -7.95
CA ASP A 58 3.82 3.52 -8.29
C ASP A 58 3.96 4.78 -9.13
N GLN A 59 3.06 4.94 -10.13
CA GLN A 59 3.06 6.08 -11.04
C GLN A 59 1.65 6.69 -11.07
N ARG A 60 1.57 8.00 -10.81
CA ARG A 60 0.32 8.75 -10.81
C ARG A 60 0.44 9.98 -11.69
N THR A 61 -0.62 10.28 -12.41
CA THR A 61 -0.71 11.56 -13.14
C THR A 61 -1.48 12.56 -12.30
N VAL A 62 -0.78 13.57 -11.82
CA VAL A 62 -1.36 14.70 -11.11
C VAL A 62 -1.81 15.73 -12.13
N THR A 63 -3.08 16.11 -12.11
CA THR A 63 -3.62 17.17 -12.94
C THR A 63 -3.83 18.41 -12.07
N LEU A 64 -3.20 19.51 -12.44
CA LEU A 64 -3.40 20.79 -11.78
C LEU A 64 -4.77 21.33 -12.20
N ARG A 65 -5.64 21.53 -11.21
CA ARG A 65 -6.93 22.18 -11.47
C ARG A 65 -6.71 23.68 -11.51
N THR A 66 -6.95 24.29 -12.66
CA THR A 66 -7.10 25.73 -12.77
C THR A 66 -8.14 26.17 -11.75
N ARG A 67 -7.77 27.06 -10.84
CA ARG A 67 -8.72 27.68 -9.92
C ARG A 67 -9.67 28.49 -10.79
N ALA A 68 -10.85 27.95 -11.10
CA ALA A 68 -11.92 28.72 -11.71
C ALA A 68 -12.22 29.89 -10.78
N GLY A 69 -11.79 31.07 -11.18
CA GLY A 69 -11.97 32.29 -10.41
C GLY A 69 -13.44 32.49 -10.09
N SER A 70 -13.72 32.68 -8.83
CA SER A 70 -15.02 33.14 -8.35
C SER A 70 -15.41 34.44 -9.08
N GLY A 71 -16.35 34.32 -10.03
CA GLY A 71 -17.22 35.44 -10.49
C GLY A 71 -16.53 36.68 -11.02
N GLY A 72 -15.98 36.63 -12.21
CA GLY A 72 -15.52 37.80 -12.91
C GLY A 72 -15.42 37.50 -14.41
N ARG A 73 -15.99 38.39 -15.23
CA ARG A 73 -16.08 38.31 -16.69
C ARG A 73 -14.78 37.83 -17.33
N HIS A 74 -14.88 36.76 -18.12
CA HIS A 74 -13.83 36.16 -18.93
C HIS A 74 -13.22 37.23 -19.86
N GLU A 75 -12.03 37.71 -19.53
CA GLU A 75 -11.05 38.13 -20.54
C GLU A 75 -10.19 36.89 -20.83
N PRO A 76 -9.87 36.53 -22.08
CA PRO A 76 -8.97 35.46 -22.41
C PRO A 76 -7.53 35.91 -22.21
N GLY A 77 -7.14 36.09 -20.96
CA GLY A 77 -5.77 36.25 -20.52
C GLY A 77 -5.26 34.90 -20.05
N PHE A 78 -4.29 34.35 -20.73
CA PHE A 78 -3.50 33.19 -20.25
C PHE A 78 -2.87 33.63 -18.92
N ASP A 79 -3.40 33.12 -17.82
CA ASP A 79 -2.81 33.34 -16.51
C ASP A 79 -1.57 32.42 -16.42
N ILE A 80 -0.38 33.04 -16.44
CA ILE A 80 0.93 32.35 -16.43
C ILE A 80 1.12 31.53 -15.14
N SER A 81 0.27 31.75 -14.13
CA SER A 81 0.28 31.02 -12.86
C SER A 81 -0.14 29.54 -12.99
N ASP A 82 -0.73 29.13 -14.11
CA ASP A 82 -1.22 27.75 -14.33
C ASP A 82 -0.21 26.85 -15.06
N VAL A 83 0.97 27.36 -15.41
CA VAL A 83 2.03 26.60 -16.04
C VAL A 83 2.97 26.05 -14.97
N VAL A 84 3.20 24.73 -15.00
CA VAL A 84 4.19 24.10 -14.13
C VAL A 84 5.57 24.71 -14.38
N ASP A 85 6.02 25.60 -13.49
CA ASP A 85 7.38 26.12 -13.54
C ASP A 85 8.37 25.00 -13.20
N PRO A 86 9.28 24.62 -14.12
CA PRO A 86 10.27 23.57 -13.88
C PRO A 86 11.15 23.82 -12.64
N LEU A 87 11.43 25.08 -12.31
CA LEU A 87 12.24 25.43 -11.14
C LEU A 87 11.46 25.25 -9.84
N VAL A 88 10.18 25.56 -9.84
CA VAL A 88 9.30 25.32 -8.68
C VAL A 88 9.13 23.83 -8.47
N LEU A 89 8.93 23.07 -9.55
CA LEU A 89 8.79 21.61 -9.51
C LEU A 89 10.06 20.95 -8.96
N GLU A 90 11.22 21.36 -9.40
CA GLU A 90 12.52 20.83 -8.95
C GLU A 90 12.75 21.13 -7.45
N ARG A 91 12.43 22.34 -6.98
CA ARG A 91 12.50 22.69 -5.55
C ARG A 91 11.53 21.84 -4.74
N LEU A 92 10.29 21.70 -5.20
CA LEU A 92 9.29 20.88 -4.53
C LEU A 92 9.74 19.42 -4.44
N ARG A 93 10.24 18.83 -5.53
CA ARG A 93 10.81 17.49 -5.56
C ARG A 93 11.92 17.33 -4.51
N THR A 94 12.86 18.26 -4.47
CA THR A 94 13.98 18.22 -3.52
C THR A 94 13.50 18.29 -2.08
N ARG A 95 12.54 19.17 -1.79
CA ARG A 95 11.95 19.31 -0.45
C ARG A 95 11.18 18.05 -0.03
N LEU A 96 10.38 17.50 -0.93
CA LEU A 96 9.62 16.27 -0.66
C LEU A 96 10.55 15.10 -0.37
N ASN A 97 11.58 14.87 -1.20
CA ASN A 97 12.56 13.83 -0.93
C ASN A 97 13.28 14.04 0.39
N GLY A 98 13.73 15.27 0.69
CA GLY A 98 14.41 15.58 1.95
C GLY A 98 13.56 15.35 3.19
N ALA A 99 12.24 15.50 3.10
CA ALA A 99 11.33 15.34 4.21
C ALA A 99 10.74 13.92 4.34
N LEU A 100 10.55 13.23 3.23
CA LEU A 100 9.75 12.00 3.17
C LEU A 100 10.57 10.72 3.00
N VAL A 101 11.78 10.79 2.45
CA VAL A 101 12.64 9.60 2.28
C VAL A 101 12.92 8.95 3.64
N GLY A 102 12.72 7.64 3.72
CA GLY A 102 12.82 6.84 4.94
C GLY A 102 11.58 6.92 5.85
N ARG A 103 10.54 7.70 5.50
CA ARG A 103 9.29 7.75 6.25
C ARG A 103 8.35 6.65 5.80
N ARG A 104 7.63 6.07 6.75
CA ARG A 104 6.56 5.11 6.47
C ARG A 104 5.32 5.82 5.94
N ALA A 105 4.51 5.12 5.17
CA ALA A 105 3.27 5.66 4.61
C ALA A 105 2.37 6.35 5.67
N ALA A 106 2.28 5.78 6.87
CA ALA A 106 1.50 6.34 7.98
C ALA A 106 2.01 7.72 8.47
N ASP A 107 3.31 7.99 8.32
CA ASP A 107 3.95 9.21 8.82
C ASP A 107 4.01 10.33 7.77
N VAL A 108 3.64 10.04 6.52
CA VAL A 108 3.75 10.98 5.40
C VAL A 108 2.77 12.16 5.55
N GLY A 109 1.53 11.90 5.93
CA GLY A 109 0.49 12.93 6.05
C GLY A 109 0.87 14.11 6.96
N PRO A 110 1.28 13.87 8.21
CA PRO A 110 1.72 14.95 9.11
C PRO A 110 2.91 15.75 8.56
N VAL A 111 3.85 15.09 7.88
CA VAL A 111 5.01 15.76 7.29
C VAL A 111 4.60 16.66 6.12
N LEU A 112 3.69 16.20 5.26
CA LEU A 112 3.14 17.00 4.16
C LEU A 112 2.38 18.23 4.67
N ALA A 113 1.61 18.10 5.75
CA ALA A 113 0.93 19.21 6.37
C ALA A 113 1.91 20.28 6.86
N ALA A 114 3.00 19.88 7.52
CA ALA A 114 4.05 20.80 7.97
C ALA A 114 4.79 21.48 6.79
N LEU A 115 4.99 20.76 5.69
CA LEU A 115 5.56 21.35 4.46
C LEU A 115 4.62 22.39 3.83
N ALA A 116 3.30 22.14 3.86
CA ALA A 116 2.30 23.05 3.31
C ALA A 116 2.25 24.40 4.08
N GLU A 117 2.47 24.37 5.39
CA GLU A 117 2.55 25.59 6.20
C GLU A 117 3.74 26.48 5.80
N GLN A 118 4.82 25.89 5.33
CA GLN A 118 6.06 26.57 4.96
C GLN A 118 6.17 26.85 3.46
N ALA A 119 5.21 26.40 2.66
CA ALA A 119 5.23 26.54 1.21
C ALA A 119 4.95 27.99 0.79
N SER A 120 5.68 28.48 -0.23
CA SER A 120 5.34 29.72 -0.93
C SER A 120 4.00 29.57 -1.67
N ALA A 121 3.40 30.70 -2.08
CA ALA A 121 2.13 30.67 -2.80
C ALA A 121 2.21 29.83 -4.08
N ASP A 122 3.32 29.92 -4.82
CA ASP A 122 3.56 29.19 -6.07
C ASP A 122 3.75 27.69 -5.84
N GLU A 123 4.42 27.31 -4.74
CA GLU A 123 4.63 25.92 -4.38
C GLU A 123 3.38 25.25 -3.81
N ARG A 124 2.55 26.02 -3.11
CA ARG A 124 1.38 25.48 -2.38
C ARG A 124 0.40 24.79 -3.31
N HIS A 125 0.11 25.39 -4.46
CA HIS A 125 -0.82 24.79 -5.42
C HIS A 125 -0.31 23.44 -5.97
N LEU A 126 0.99 23.37 -6.28
CA LEU A 126 1.64 22.13 -6.71
C LEU A 126 1.69 21.11 -5.57
N LEU A 127 2.04 21.56 -4.37
CA LEU A 127 2.13 20.69 -3.19
C LEU A 127 0.77 20.08 -2.82
N ASP A 128 -0.32 20.89 -2.85
CA ASP A 128 -1.67 20.40 -2.55
C ASP A 128 -2.08 19.30 -3.53
N ALA A 129 -1.89 19.55 -4.85
CA ALA A 129 -2.23 18.56 -5.88
C ALA A 129 -1.39 17.27 -5.78
N VAL A 130 -0.10 17.39 -5.49
CA VAL A 130 0.80 16.24 -5.29
C VAL A 130 0.46 15.50 -4.01
N THR A 131 0.08 16.20 -2.94
CA THR A 131 -0.27 15.63 -1.64
C THR A 131 -1.45 14.67 -1.74
N ASP A 132 -2.52 15.06 -2.43
CA ASP A 132 -3.71 14.23 -2.60
C ASP A 132 -3.38 12.91 -3.28
N GLU A 133 -2.62 12.96 -4.37
CA GLU A 133 -2.22 11.76 -5.12
C GLU A 133 -1.18 10.91 -4.37
N LEU A 134 -0.26 11.54 -3.65
CA LEU A 134 0.73 10.84 -2.83
C LEU A 134 0.07 10.08 -1.68
N ILE A 135 -0.85 10.73 -0.96
CA ILE A 135 -1.62 10.07 0.09
C ILE A 135 -2.48 8.94 -0.48
N ALA A 136 -3.11 9.16 -1.65
CA ALA A 136 -3.90 8.12 -2.31
C ALA A 136 -3.04 6.92 -2.74
N ALA A 137 -1.83 7.16 -3.25
CA ALA A 137 -0.90 6.12 -3.67
C ALA A 137 -0.30 5.32 -2.50
N LEU A 138 -0.09 5.99 -1.36
CA LEU A 138 0.46 5.38 -0.15
C LEU A 138 -0.61 4.78 0.76
N ARG A 139 -1.91 4.97 0.45
CA ARG A 139 -2.95 4.22 1.16
C ARG A 139 -2.69 2.74 0.96
N PRO A 140 -2.77 1.94 2.03
CA PRO A 140 -2.85 0.50 1.87
C PRO A 140 -4.01 0.24 0.90
N ASP A 141 -3.75 -0.43 -0.21
CA ASP A 141 -4.84 -0.93 -1.04
C ASP A 141 -5.74 -1.74 -0.10
N ALA A 142 -7.04 -1.45 -0.12
CA ALA A 142 -8.01 -2.21 0.67
C ALA A 142 -8.04 -3.70 0.25
N GLU A 143 -7.44 -4.01 -0.87
CA GLU A 143 -7.06 -5.33 -1.34
C GLU A 143 -5.59 -5.61 -0.97
N GLU A 144 -5.31 -5.78 0.32
CA GLU A 144 -4.11 -6.51 0.74
C GLU A 144 -4.21 -7.87 0.06
N ARG A 145 -3.41 -8.07 -1.00
CA ARG A 145 -3.52 -9.25 -1.85
C ARG A 145 -2.98 -10.45 -1.12
N LEU A 146 -3.88 -11.29 -0.66
CA LEU A 146 -3.56 -12.61 -0.18
C LEU A 146 -3.50 -13.59 -1.37
N VAL A 147 -2.46 -14.38 -1.44
CA VAL A 147 -2.40 -15.53 -2.33
C VAL A 147 -2.62 -16.77 -1.52
N VAL A 148 -3.69 -17.48 -1.83
CA VAL A 148 -4.11 -18.68 -1.13
C VAL A 148 -3.95 -19.88 -2.06
N ALA A 149 -3.38 -20.98 -1.55
CA ALA A 149 -3.31 -22.26 -2.26
C ALA A 149 -3.48 -23.44 -1.30
N GLY A 150 -4.00 -24.55 -1.81
CA GLY A 150 -4.15 -25.77 -1.03
C GLY A 150 -5.47 -25.88 -0.26
N THR A 151 -6.52 -25.16 -0.62
CA THR A 151 -7.86 -25.31 -0.01
C THR A 151 -8.38 -26.75 -0.05
N ALA A 152 -8.07 -27.49 -1.12
CA ALA A 152 -8.40 -28.91 -1.21
C ALA A 152 -7.67 -29.79 -0.17
N ASN A 153 -6.57 -29.31 0.42
CA ASN A 153 -5.87 -30.04 1.48
C ASN A 153 -6.65 -30.01 2.79
N LEU A 154 -7.34 -28.89 3.08
CA LEU A 154 -8.21 -28.78 4.25
C LEU A 154 -9.29 -29.85 4.24
N ALA A 155 -9.94 -30.05 3.09
CA ALA A 155 -10.98 -31.07 2.93
C ALA A 155 -10.46 -32.52 3.11
N ARG A 156 -9.16 -32.75 2.95
CA ARG A 156 -8.53 -34.07 3.18
C ARG A 156 -8.07 -34.25 4.61
N SER A 157 -7.72 -33.16 5.29
CA SER A 157 -7.15 -33.21 6.64
C SER A 157 -8.21 -33.16 7.73
N THR A 158 -9.43 -32.69 7.42
CA THR A 158 -10.50 -32.53 8.39
C THR A 158 -11.50 -33.69 8.26
N PRO A 159 -11.61 -34.56 9.29
CA PRO A 159 -12.51 -35.72 9.25
C PRO A 159 -13.99 -35.33 9.29
N ASP A 160 -14.31 -34.13 9.79
CA ASP A 160 -15.67 -33.67 9.96
C ASP A 160 -15.95 -32.44 9.08
N PHE A 161 -16.93 -32.57 8.17
CA PHE A 161 -17.36 -31.49 7.28
C PHE A 161 -18.00 -30.31 8.00
N SER A 162 -18.47 -30.49 9.24
CA SER A 162 -19.10 -29.42 10.01
C SER A 162 -18.13 -28.33 10.45
N SER A 163 -16.86 -28.66 10.65
CA SER A 163 -15.80 -27.71 11.00
C SER A 163 -15.14 -27.05 9.78
N LEU A 164 -15.41 -27.54 8.58
CA LEU A 164 -14.88 -26.97 7.34
C LEU A 164 -15.59 -25.66 6.94
N GLY A 165 -16.89 -25.54 7.22
CA GLY A 165 -17.68 -24.36 6.84
C GLY A 165 -17.09 -23.06 7.39
N PRO A 166 -16.98 -22.91 8.72
CA PRO A 166 -16.41 -21.70 9.32
C PRO A 166 -14.99 -21.36 8.83
N LEU A 167 -14.18 -22.39 8.57
CA LEU A 167 -12.82 -22.21 8.08
C LEU A 167 -12.79 -21.71 6.62
N LEU A 168 -13.68 -22.22 5.77
CA LEU A 168 -13.82 -21.74 4.39
C LEU A 168 -14.38 -20.33 4.33
N ASP A 169 -15.37 -20.02 5.16
CA ASP A 169 -15.91 -18.66 5.29
C ASP A 169 -14.82 -17.67 5.73
N ALA A 170 -13.97 -18.05 6.70
CA ALA A 170 -12.84 -17.23 7.13
C ALA A 170 -11.80 -17.00 6.02
N ILE A 171 -11.61 -17.99 5.14
CA ILE A 171 -10.72 -17.87 3.97
C ILE A 171 -11.34 -16.94 2.92
N GLU A 172 -12.65 -17.04 2.67
CA GLU A 172 -13.34 -16.17 1.71
C GLU A 172 -13.41 -14.72 2.20
N GLU A 173 -13.62 -14.51 3.49
CA GLU A 173 -13.67 -13.17 4.10
C GLU A 173 -12.31 -12.47 4.20
N GLN A 174 -11.22 -13.06 3.76
CA GLN A 174 -9.83 -12.55 3.76
C GLN A 174 -9.45 -11.68 4.97
N VAL A 175 -10.41 -10.95 5.57
CA VAL A 175 -10.24 -10.07 6.73
C VAL A 175 -9.74 -10.83 7.96
N VAL A 176 -10.21 -12.07 8.16
CA VAL A 176 -9.77 -12.94 9.25
C VAL A 176 -8.31 -13.32 9.06
N LEU A 177 -7.94 -13.68 7.84
CA LEU A 177 -6.56 -14.02 7.49
C LEU A 177 -5.62 -12.82 7.64
N LEU A 178 -6.07 -11.63 7.24
CA LEU A 178 -5.29 -10.39 7.38
C LEU A 178 -5.04 -10.03 8.86
N ARG A 179 -5.98 -10.32 9.75
CA ARG A 179 -5.78 -10.13 11.20
C ARG A 179 -4.65 -11.00 11.74
N LEU A 180 -4.52 -12.24 11.28
CA LEU A 180 -3.42 -13.12 11.68
C LEU A 180 -2.05 -12.52 11.35
N PHE A 181 -1.93 -11.85 10.21
CA PHE A 181 -0.68 -11.17 9.82
C PHE A 181 -0.48 -9.84 10.56
N THR A 182 -1.57 -9.14 10.90
CA THR A 182 -1.51 -7.83 11.58
C THR A 182 -1.17 -7.96 13.06
N ASP A 183 -1.77 -8.94 13.74
CA ASP A 183 -1.54 -9.18 15.17
C ASP A 183 -0.17 -9.81 15.44
N ASP A 184 0.39 -10.45 14.42
CA ASP A 184 1.64 -11.19 14.49
C ASP A 184 2.86 -10.43 13.95
N ALA A 185 2.71 -9.16 13.55
CA ALA A 185 3.84 -8.37 13.08
C ALA A 185 4.86 -8.08 14.20
N PRO A 186 5.81 -8.98 14.49
CA PRO A 186 6.87 -8.68 15.44
C PRO A 186 7.84 -7.71 14.76
N ALA A 187 8.20 -6.69 15.46
CA ALA A 187 9.36 -5.89 15.13
C ALA A 187 10.61 -6.78 15.22
N GLY A 188 10.99 -7.44 14.11
CA GLY A 188 12.20 -8.25 14.07
C GLY A 188 12.11 -9.41 13.08
N GLU A 189 13.19 -9.54 12.33
CA GLU A 189 13.40 -10.47 11.23
C GLU A 189 13.22 -11.94 11.64
N ASN A 190 12.57 -12.71 10.75
CA ASN A 190 12.63 -14.17 10.69
C ASN A 190 12.16 -14.93 11.95
N ARG A 191 11.04 -14.51 12.58
CA ARG A 191 10.42 -15.27 13.66
C ARG A 191 9.28 -16.13 13.12
N MET A 192 9.38 -17.43 13.38
CA MET A 192 8.27 -18.37 13.19
C MET A 192 7.42 -18.40 14.46
N ARG A 193 6.12 -18.24 14.29
CA ARG A 193 5.13 -18.41 15.36
C ARG A 193 4.22 -19.58 15.02
N VAL A 194 3.82 -20.31 16.02
CA VAL A 194 2.84 -21.39 15.92
C VAL A 194 1.73 -21.09 16.90
N SER A 195 0.51 -21.07 16.43
CA SER A 195 -0.71 -20.89 17.22
C SER A 195 -1.62 -22.10 17.04
N ILE A 196 -2.13 -22.67 18.11
CA ILE A 196 -2.91 -23.91 18.08
C ILE A 196 -4.28 -23.68 18.71
N GLY A 197 -5.34 -23.99 17.96
CA GLY A 197 -6.70 -23.94 18.47
C GLY A 197 -7.10 -22.54 18.93
N SER A 198 -7.52 -22.40 20.17
CA SER A 198 -7.98 -21.14 20.77
C SER A 198 -6.90 -20.05 20.87
N GLU A 199 -5.63 -20.37 20.64
CA GLU A 199 -4.54 -19.39 20.59
C GLU A 199 -4.64 -18.49 19.34
N ASN A 200 -5.43 -18.86 18.33
CA ASN A 200 -5.63 -18.07 17.11
C ASN A 200 -6.49 -16.81 17.31
N ASN A 201 -7.05 -16.59 18.49
CA ASN A 201 -7.94 -15.46 18.82
C ASN A 201 -9.14 -15.28 17.87
N ASP A 202 -9.50 -16.31 17.10
CA ASP A 202 -10.63 -16.32 16.18
C ASP A 202 -11.35 -17.66 16.26
N ASP A 203 -12.65 -17.63 16.47
CA ASP A 203 -13.47 -18.84 16.64
C ASP A 203 -13.49 -19.72 15.37
N ALA A 204 -13.38 -19.11 14.19
CA ALA A 204 -13.32 -19.85 12.93
C ALA A 204 -12.04 -20.68 12.78
N LEU A 205 -10.99 -20.33 13.52
CA LEU A 205 -9.68 -21.00 13.53
C LEU A 205 -9.46 -21.85 14.80
N ALA A 206 -10.47 -21.98 15.65
CA ALA A 206 -10.35 -22.68 16.94
C ALA A 206 -9.97 -24.18 16.81
N GLU A 207 -10.22 -24.78 15.66
CA GLU A 207 -9.83 -26.18 15.36
C GLU A 207 -8.60 -26.29 14.43
N ALA A 208 -7.99 -25.13 14.10
CA ALA A 208 -6.85 -25.09 13.20
C ALA A 208 -5.53 -24.83 13.95
N SER A 209 -4.43 -25.25 13.37
CA SER A 209 -3.08 -24.82 13.75
C SER A 209 -2.53 -23.92 12.66
N VAL A 210 -2.03 -22.76 13.06
CA VAL A 210 -1.50 -21.73 12.16
C VAL A 210 0.00 -21.57 12.42
N VAL A 211 0.78 -21.59 11.36
CA VAL A 211 2.21 -21.29 11.40
C VAL A 211 2.47 -20.06 10.56
N THR A 212 2.93 -18.99 11.19
CA THR A 212 3.28 -17.73 10.54
C THR A 212 4.77 -17.49 10.56
N THR A 213 5.30 -16.92 9.50
CA THR A 213 6.69 -16.45 9.41
C THR A 213 6.80 -15.24 8.50
N THR A 214 7.74 -14.37 8.79
CA THR A 214 8.13 -13.24 7.92
C THR A 214 9.41 -13.58 7.17
N TYR A 215 9.56 -13.08 5.95
CA TYR A 215 10.73 -13.29 5.09
C TYR A 215 11.32 -11.96 4.64
#